data_0e3df80e02428e7ed491077a1b290c3f
#
_entry.id   0e3df80e02428e7ed491077a1b290c3f
#
_cell.length_a   1.000
_cell.length_b   1.000
_cell.length_c   1.000
_cell.angle_alpha   90.00
_cell.angle_beta   90.00
_cell.angle_gamma   90.00
#
_symmetry.space_group_name_H-M   'P 1'
#
loop_
_entity.id
_entity.type
_entity.pdbx_description
1 polymer ?
#
loop_
_entity_poly.entity_id
_entity_poly.type
_entity_poly.pdbx_seq_one_letter_code
_entity_poly.pdbx_strand_id
1 'polypeptide(L)'
;MKLERTFLQKLYLFLKGLAMGAANKVPGVSGGTVSFVLSFYEELIYSFQKINLKAFKLLINGRFKNFYQYVNGQFLLLVMGGSMFSYFSISLVLDYFLVHYELYVWSWFFGMIIGSVFYIYKDFGDWNFKNTLSFVIGISVGVGISFMTPAQENDNLWFVFFCGIIGVSGMTLPGLSGSFILILLGNYVLLLVDSVNGLFTIFTGLLSGNFDVLDVPENMRHLKIISVFTAGSAFGLVSISHVLGYVLKRWHQIVNAVIIGFIAGSLGIVWPWKRTVYSTQNGEFLLDGKGNKIILNYERFLPDFTNSETWFAIFYIIIGVALILGIDYYDRQKKAK
;
A
#
# COMPACT_ATOMS: atom_id res chain seq x y z
N MET A 1 15.99 16.37 22.62
CA MET A 1 15.17 17.54 22.25
C MET A 1 14.59 17.26 20.86
N LYS A 2 13.28 16.96 20.72
CA LYS A 2 12.69 16.86 19.37
C LYS A 2 12.56 18.28 18.86
N LEU A 3 13.29 18.64 17.81
CA LEU A 3 13.11 19.90 17.08
C LEU A 3 11.63 20.01 16.69
N GLU A 4 10.96 21.06 17.14
CA GLU A 4 9.59 21.33 16.71
C GLU A 4 9.59 21.58 15.20
N ARG A 5 8.81 20.78 14.48
CA ARG A 5 8.70 20.92 13.03
C ARG A 5 8.06 22.26 12.67
N THR A 6 8.64 22.98 11.75
CA THR A 6 8.09 24.22 11.20
C THR A 6 6.76 23.93 10.47
N PHE A 7 5.96 24.95 10.23
CA PHE A 7 4.70 24.83 9.50
C PHE A 7 4.91 24.18 8.11
N LEU A 8 5.93 24.60 7.37
CA LEU A 8 6.28 24.03 6.06
C LEU A 8 6.65 22.55 6.15
N GLN A 9 7.37 22.13 7.19
CA GLN A 9 7.70 20.71 7.41
C GLN A 9 6.46 19.88 7.72
N LYS A 10 5.50 20.43 8.48
CA LYS A 10 4.23 19.77 8.78
C LYS A 10 3.38 19.63 7.51
N LEU A 11 3.27 20.69 6.72
CA LEU A 11 2.57 20.67 5.43
C LEU A 11 3.19 19.64 4.47
N TYR A 12 4.52 19.59 4.40
CA TYR A 12 5.22 18.62 3.54
C TYR A 12 4.97 17.18 3.98
N LEU A 13 4.91 16.91 5.29
CA LEU A 13 4.54 15.58 5.80
C LEU A 13 3.08 15.22 5.47
N PHE A 14 2.16 16.17 5.56
CA PHE A 14 0.77 15.95 5.16
C PHE A 14 0.66 15.63 3.67
N LEU A 15 1.39 16.36 2.80
CA LEU A 15 1.45 16.08 1.37
C LEU A 15 2.08 14.71 1.06
N LYS A 16 3.12 14.31 1.79
CA LYS A 16 3.67 12.94 1.71
C LYS A 16 2.64 11.88 2.09
N GLY A 17 1.88 12.11 3.14
CA GLY A 17 0.76 11.25 3.54
C GLY A 17 -0.33 11.18 2.47
N LEU A 18 -0.64 12.31 1.85
CA LEU A 18 -1.60 12.42 0.76
C LEU A 18 -1.17 11.59 -0.47
N ALA A 19 0.11 11.66 -0.86
CA ALA A 19 0.68 10.84 -1.93
C ALA A 19 0.65 9.32 -1.57
N MET A 20 0.95 8.97 -0.32
CA MET A 20 0.87 7.60 0.19
C MET A 20 -0.57 7.05 0.13
N GLY A 21 -1.56 7.87 0.50
CA GLY A 21 -2.97 7.47 0.46
C GLY A 21 -3.50 7.27 -0.96
N ALA A 22 -3.11 8.15 -1.90
CA ALA A 22 -3.44 8.01 -3.31
C ALA A 22 -2.88 6.69 -3.89
N ALA A 23 -1.62 6.39 -3.57
CA ALA A 23 -0.96 5.16 -4.01
C ALA A 23 -1.64 3.88 -3.47
N ASN A 24 -2.07 3.90 -2.22
CA ASN A 24 -2.76 2.74 -1.60
C ASN A 24 -4.11 2.39 -2.25
N LYS A 25 -4.71 3.34 -2.97
CA LYS A 25 -5.96 3.11 -3.69
C LYS A 25 -5.74 2.30 -4.97
N VAL A 26 -4.58 2.41 -5.58
CA VAL A 26 -4.27 1.77 -6.86
C VAL A 26 -3.80 0.34 -6.60
N PRO A 27 -4.53 -0.68 -7.08
CA PRO A 27 -4.09 -2.07 -6.94
C PRO A 27 -2.71 -2.27 -7.57
N GLY A 28 -1.79 -2.87 -6.82
CA GLY A 28 -0.41 -3.07 -7.29
C GLY A 28 0.56 -1.93 -6.99
N VAL A 29 0.09 -0.75 -6.58
CA VAL A 29 0.94 0.32 -6.06
C VAL A 29 0.89 0.33 -4.53
N SER A 30 2.04 0.42 -3.89
CA SER A 30 2.16 0.37 -2.43
C SER A 30 2.46 1.75 -1.85
N GLY A 31 1.68 2.17 -0.83
CA GLY A 31 2.03 3.34 -0.03
C GLY A 31 3.36 3.19 0.70
N GLY A 32 3.79 1.94 0.99
CA GLY A 32 5.13 1.62 1.45
C GLY A 32 6.20 2.07 0.46
N THR A 33 6.01 1.82 -0.84
CA THR A 33 6.92 2.32 -1.89
C THR A 33 6.98 3.84 -1.88
N VAL A 34 5.84 4.53 -1.82
CA VAL A 34 5.79 5.99 -1.75
C VAL A 34 6.51 6.50 -0.50
N SER A 35 6.31 5.88 0.65
CA SER A 35 6.98 6.28 1.89
C SER A 35 8.50 6.09 1.81
N PHE A 36 8.97 5.05 1.12
CA PHE A 36 10.39 4.77 0.92
C PHE A 36 11.02 5.80 -0.05
N VAL A 37 10.39 6.01 -1.20
CA VAL A 37 10.82 6.99 -2.22
C VAL A 37 10.88 8.41 -1.66
N LEU A 38 9.86 8.81 -0.89
CA LEU A 38 9.79 10.13 -0.27
C LEU A 38 10.57 10.23 1.05
N SER A 39 11.42 9.23 1.37
CA SER A 39 12.36 9.20 2.50
C SER A 39 11.72 9.44 3.88
N PHE A 40 10.54 8.84 4.13
CA PHE A 40 9.93 8.84 5.46
C PHE A 40 9.55 7.43 5.97
N TYR A 41 9.91 6.40 5.21
CA TYR A 41 9.61 5.00 5.51
C TYR A 41 10.13 4.55 6.88
N GLU A 42 11.39 4.83 7.17
CA GLU A 42 11.98 4.42 8.45
C GLU A 42 11.30 5.09 9.64
N GLU A 43 10.98 6.39 9.52
CA GLU A 43 10.25 7.11 10.57
C GLU A 43 8.85 6.52 10.77
N LEU A 44 8.20 6.09 9.68
CA LEU A 44 6.91 5.42 9.70
C LEU A 44 7.00 4.08 10.46
N ILE A 45 7.93 3.22 10.08
CA ILE A 45 8.15 1.92 10.72
C ILE A 45 8.50 2.09 12.20
N TYR A 46 9.43 2.99 12.54
CA TYR A 46 9.79 3.25 13.94
C TYR A 46 8.65 3.87 14.75
N SER A 47 7.76 4.63 14.14
CA SER A 47 6.56 5.16 14.81
C SER A 47 5.55 4.03 15.09
N PHE A 48 5.32 3.11 14.16
CA PHE A 48 4.49 1.92 14.38
C PHE A 48 5.10 0.98 15.43
N GLN A 49 6.41 0.80 15.45
CA GLN A 49 7.13 0.00 16.46
C GLN A 49 6.91 0.50 17.89
N LYS A 50 6.60 1.80 18.07
CA LYS A 50 6.26 2.38 19.36
C LYS A 50 4.82 2.11 19.79
N ILE A 51 3.97 1.52 18.95
CA ILE A 51 2.67 0.99 19.33
C ILE A 51 2.92 -0.36 20.03
N ASN A 52 3.21 -0.32 21.31
CA ASN A 52 3.60 -1.44 22.14
C ASN A 52 2.98 -1.36 23.53
N LEU A 53 3.26 -2.33 24.39
CA LEU A 53 2.73 -2.38 25.78
C LEU A 53 2.97 -1.08 26.58
N LYS A 54 4.08 -0.37 26.33
CA LYS A 54 4.34 0.91 26.99
C LYS A 54 3.36 1.99 26.52
N ALA A 55 3.09 2.05 25.20
CA ALA A 55 2.08 2.96 24.65
C ALA A 55 0.70 2.67 25.24
N PHE A 56 0.32 1.38 25.31
CA PHE A 56 -0.94 0.95 25.88
C PHE A 56 -1.06 1.33 27.38
N LYS A 57 -0.01 1.12 28.18
CA LYS A 57 0.03 1.55 29.59
C LYS A 57 -0.12 3.07 29.75
N LEU A 58 0.46 3.87 28.83
CA LEU A 58 0.30 5.32 28.86
C LEU A 58 -1.15 5.74 28.58
N LEU A 59 -1.84 5.06 27.67
CA LEU A 59 -3.26 5.30 27.37
C LEU A 59 -4.16 4.97 28.56
N ILE A 60 -4.03 3.75 29.14
CA ILE A 60 -4.86 3.31 30.29
C ILE A 60 -4.67 4.23 31.49
N ASN A 61 -3.45 4.70 31.73
CA ASN A 61 -3.14 5.61 32.84
C ASN A 61 -3.54 7.07 32.56
N GLY A 62 -4.29 7.36 31.48
CA GLY A 62 -4.75 8.71 31.14
C GLY A 62 -3.64 9.68 30.73
N ARG A 63 -2.41 9.18 30.48
CA ARG A 63 -1.24 10.00 30.13
C ARG A 63 -1.20 10.30 28.63
N PHE A 64 -2.28 10.89 28.08
CA PHE A 64 -2.46 11.09 26.62
C PHE A 64 -1.35 11.93 25.99
N LYS A 65 -0.86 12.99 26.66
CA LYS A 65 0.25 13.82 26.15
C LYS A 65 1.54 12.99 26.00
N ASN A 66 1.83 12.15 26.99
CA ASN A 66 3.02 11.30 26.98
C ASN A 66 2.88 10.18 25.91
N PHE A 67 1.69 9.61 25.75
CA PHE A 67 1.38 8.67 24.68
C PHE A 67 1.64 9.30 23.31
N TYR A 68 1.03 10.46 23.04
CA TYR A 68 1.19 11.20 21.78
C TYR A 68 2.66 11.49 21.45
N GLN A 69 3.44 11.91 22.43
CA GLN A 69 4.88 12.15 22.26
C GLN A 69 5.65 10.84 22.06
N TYR A 70 5.27 9.77 22.74
CA TYR A 70 5.96 8.49 22.67
C TYR A 70 5.80 7.81 21.31
N VAL A 71 4.59 7.77 20.77
CA VAL A 71 4.29 7.14 19.47
C VAL A 71 4.64 8.02 18.26
N ASN A 72 5.27 9.19 18.46
CA ASN A 72 5.47 10.20 17.41
C ASN A 72 4.15 10.68 16.78
N GLY A 73 3.17 10.98 17.63
CA GLY A 73 1.80 11.25 17.25
C GLY A 73 1.63 12.38 16.24
N GLN A 74 2.45 13.45 16.30
CA GLN A 74 2.41 14.51 15.29
C GLN A 74 2.72 14.00 13.88
N PHE A 75 3.75 13.16 13.74
CA PHE A 75 4.11 12.55 12.46
C PHE A 75 2.98 11.63 11.97
N LEU A 76 2.52 10.71 12.83
CA LEU A 76 1.46 9.78 12.46
C LEU A 76 0.17 10.51 12.08
N LEU A 77 -0.26 11.54 12.84
CA LEU A 77 -1.47 12.30 12.51
C LEU A 77 -1.36 13.02 11.17
N LEU A 78 -0.21 13.62 10.86
CA LEU A 78 -0.01 14.30 9.59
C LEU A 78 0.01 13.32 8.41
N VAL A 79 0.75 12.21 8.52
CA VAL A 79 0.85 11.22 7.45
C VAL A 79 -0.45 10.45 7.27
N MET A 80 -1.03 9.93 8.37
CA MET A 80 -2.30 9.19 8.30
C MET A 80 -3.47 10.11 7.93
N GLY A 81 -3.51 11.32 8.48
CA GLY A 81 -4.52 12.33 8.13
C GLY A 81 -4.45 12.72 6.65
N GLY A 82 -3.25 12.95 6.11
CA GLY A 82 -3.04 13.16 4.68
C GLY A 82 -3.48 11.97 3.85
N SER A 83 -3.14 10.75 4.28
CA SER A 83 -3.53 9.52 3.61
C SER A 83 -5.05 9.32 3.59
N MET A 84 -5.72 9.55 4.72
CA MET A 84 -7.19 9.48 4.80
C MET A 84 -7.85 10.58 3.95
N PHE A 85 -7.35 11.80 4.01
CA PHE A 85 -7.88 12.88 3.18
C PHE A 85 -7.76 12.57 1.69
N SER A 86 -6.62 12.00 1.28
CA SER A 86 -6.40 11.54 -0.10
C SER A 86 -7.40 10.45 -0.51
N TYR A 87 -7.69 9.51 0.39
CA TYR A 87 -8.63 8.43 0.14
C TYR A 87 -10.03 8.95 -0.22
N PHE A 88 -10.46 10.05 0.39
CA PHE A 88 -11.78 10.66 0.15
C PHE A 88 -11.80 11.71 -0.95
N SER A 89 -10.66 12.27 -1.37
CA SER A 89 -10.57 13.36 -2.34
C SER A 89 -9.89 12.94 -3.64
N ILE A 90 -8.60 12.64 -3.58
CA ILE A 90 -7.81 12.29 -4.77
C ILE A 90 -8.29 10.98 -5.38
N SER A 91 -8.84 10.08 -4.56
CA SER A 91 -9.32 8.82 -5.07
C SER A 91 -10.44 8.97 -6.11
N LEU A 92 -11.31 9.97 -5.98
CA LEU A 92 -12.36 10.23 -6.98
C LEU A 92 -11.78 10.66 -8.32
N VAL A 93 -10.75 11.52 -8.27
CA VAL A 93 -10.04 11.96 -9.48
C VAL A 93 -9.29 10.80 -10.11
N LEU A 94 -8.62 10.00 -9.28
CA LEU A 94 -7.87 8.83 -9.75
C LEU A 94 -8.79 7.75 -10.33
N ASP A 95 -9.95 7.50 -9.71
CA ASP A 95 -10.95 6.56 -10.23
C ASP A 95 -11.44 7.00 -11.62
N TYR A 96 -11.72 8.29 -11.81
CA TYR A 96 -12.09 8.83 -13.12
C TYR A 96 -11.02 8.54 -14.18
N PHE A 97 -9.74 8.81 -13.86
CA PHE A 97 -8.63 8.56 -14.78
C PHE A 97 -8.37 7.05 -15.01
N LEU A 98 -8.53 6.21 -13.99
CA LEU A 98 -8.38 4.76 -14.15
C LEU A 98 -9.49 4.15 -15.03
N VAL A 99 -10.71 4.68 -14.96
CA VAL A 99 -11.81 4.22 -15.81
C VAL A 99 -11.66 4.66 -17.26
N HIS A 100 -11.21 5.91 -17.50
CA HIS A 100 -11.17 6.49 -18.84
C HIS A 100 -9.81 6.43 -19.53
N TYR A 101 -8.72 6.35 -18.75
CA TYR A 101 -7.34 6.47 -19.23
C TYR A 101 -6.40 5.46 -18.54
N GLU A 102 -6.88 4.23 -18.31
CA GLU A 102 -6.19 3.20 -17.52
C GLU A 102 -4.73 3.00 -17.96
N LEU A 103 -4.49 2.84 -19.28
CA LEU A 103 -3.15 2.64 -19.83
C LEU A 103 -2.19 3.78 -19.45
N TYR A 104 -2.63 5.05 -19.54
CA TYR A 104 -1.77 6.20 -19.29
C TYR A 104 -1.49 6.39 -17.79
N VAL A 105 -2.46 6.09 -16.93
CA VAL A 105 -2.29 6.11 -15.47
C VAL A 105 -1.24 5.06 -15.06
N TRP A 106 -1.38 3.82 -15.55
CA TRP A 106 -0.41 2.77 -15.26
C TRP A 106 0.97 3.10 -15.83
N SER A 107 1.04 3.69 -17.01
CA SER A 107 2.29 4.14 -17.64
C SER A 107 3.00 5.19 -16.78
N TRP A 108 2.25 6.16 -16.26
CA TRP A 108 2.80 7.19 -15.37
C TRP A 108 3.34 6.59 -14.07
N PHE A 109 2.57 5.71 -13.41
CA PHE A 109 3.03 5.01 -12.20
C PHE A 109 4.26 4.14 -12.48
N PHE A 110 4.27 3.40 -13.57
CA PHE A 110 5.40 2.57 -13.99
C PHE A 110 6.66 3.42 -14.16
N GLY A 111 6.54 4.57 -14.83
CA GLY A 111 7.63 5.53 -14.97
C GLY A 111 8.12 6.09 -13.64
N MET A 112 7.21 6.47 -12.73
CA MET A 112 7.60 6.94 -11.40
C MET A 112 8.36 5.88 -10.61
N ILE A 113 7.95 4.61 -10.68
CA ILE A 113 8.66 3.53 -9.98
C ILE A 113 10.04 3.29 -10.60
N ILE A 114 10.18 3.29 -11.93
CA ILE A 114 11.49 3.21 -12.60
C ILE A 114 12.40 4.35 -12.13
N GLY A 115 11.91 5.59 -12.19
CA GLY A 115 12.67 6.76 -11.73
C GLY A 115 13.09 6.64 -10.26
N SER A 116 12.21 6.13 -9.42
CA SER A 116 12.47 5.89 -8.00
C SER A 116 13.54 4.82 -7.77
N VAL A 117 13.44 3.68 -8.45
CA VAL A 117 14.44 2.61 -8.37
C VAL A 117 15.81 3.13 -8.81
N PHE A 118 15.86 3.85 -9.94
CA PHE A 118 17.11 4.42 -10.46
C PHE A 118 17.71 5.41 -9.46
N TYR A 119 16.90 6.31 -8.92
CA TYR A 119 17.35 7.29 -7.93
C TYR A 119 17.91 6.62 -6.67
N ILE A 120 17.14 5.71 -6.06
CA ILE A 120 17.54 5.06 -4.81
C ILE A 120 18.76 4.15 -5.04
N TYR A 121 18.81 3.45 -6.18
CA TYR A 121 19.97 2.64 -6.57
C TYR A 121 21.24 3.48 -6.65
N LYS A 122 21.18 4.66 -7.26
CA LYS A 122 22.30 5.58 -7.40
C LYS A 122 22.72 6.18 -6.04
N ASP A 123 21.76 6.52 -5.19
CA ASP A 123 22.01 7.14 -3.88
C ASP A 123 22.52 6.11 -2.84
N PHE A 124 22.21 4.83 -3.04
CA PHE A 124 22.62 3.72 -2.17
C PHE A 124 24.16 3.59 -2.09
N GLY A 125 24.87 3.73 -3.19
CA GLY A 125 26.33 3.92 -3.30
C GLY A 125 27.22 2.74 -2.88
N ASP A 126 26.81 1.91 -1.92
CA ASP A 126 27.64 0.84 -1.33
C ASP A 126 27.30 -0.55 -1.94
N TRP A 127 27.65 -0.72 -3.21
CA TRP A 127 27.42 -1.94 -3.97
C TRP A 127 28.57 -2.96 -3.81
N ASN A 128 28.60 -3.63 -2.67
CA ASN A 128 29.44 -4.79 -2.43
C ASN A 128 28.72 -6.10 -2.79
N PHE A 129 29.43 -7.23 -2.81
CA PHE A 129 28.85 -8.54 -3.16
C PHE A 129 27.60 -8.90 -2.36
N LYS A 130 27.61 -8.63 -1.03
CA LYS A 130 26.45 -8.94 -0.15
C LYS A 130 25.24 -8.09 -0.52
N ASN A 131 25.41 -6.80 -0.74
CA ASN A 131 24.32 -5.89 -1.09
C ASN A 131 23.79 -6.19 -2.50
N THR A 132 24.68 -6.49 -3.46
CA THR A 132 24.28 -6.90 -4.82
C THR A 132 23.50 -8.23 -4.80
N LEU A 133 23.96 -9.22 -4.03
CA LEU A 133 23.23 -10.48 -3.88
C LEU A 133 21.85 -10.24 -3.24
N SER A 134 21.77 -9.40 -2.22
CA SER A 134 20.52 -9.03 -1.55
C SER A 134 19.54 -8.32 -2.50
N PHE A 135 20.03 -7.44 -3.35
CA PHE A 135 19.26 -6.78 -4.41
C PHE A 135 18.70 -7.80 -5.43
N VAL A 136 19.54 -8.74 -5.88
CA VAL A 136 19.11 -9.80 -6.81
C VAL A 136 18.06 -10.71 -6.16
N ILE A 137 18.22 -11.05 -4.89
CA ILE A 137 17.20 -11.81 -4.14
C ILE A 137 15.90 -11.01 -4.08
N GLY A 138 15.96 -9.72 -3.79
CA GLY A 138 14.79 -8.84 -3.81
C GLY A 138 14.07 -8.84 -5.16
N ILE A 139 14.80 -8.68 -6.26
CA ILE A 139 14.25 -8.77 -7.62
C ILE A 139 13.55 -10.12 -7.83
N SER A 140 14.24 -11.23 -7.51
CA SER A 140 13.73 -12.58 -7.74
C SER A 140 12.42 -12.82 -6.99
N VAL A 141 12.31 -12.35 -5.74
CA VAL A 141 11.08 -12.44 -4.95
C VAL A 141 9.98 -11.57 -5.56
N GLY A 142 10.27 -10.32 -5.93
CA GLY A 142 9.28 -9.41 -6.55
C GLY A 142 8.75 -9.94 -7.88
N VAL A 143 9.63 -10.45 -8.73
CA VAL A 143 9.26 -11.11 -10.00
C VAL A 143 8.44 -12.36 -9.72
N GLY A 144 8.88 -13.24 -8.80
CA GLY A 144 8.15 -14.47 -8.44
C GLY A 144 6.72 -14.16 -8.02
N ILE A 145 6.52 -13.19 -7.11
CA ILE A 145 5.17 -12.77 -6.66
C ILE A 145 4.36 -12.21 -7.83
N SER A 146 4.96 -11.49 -8.75
CA SER A 146 4.24 -10.88 -9.87
C SER A 146 3.71 -11.90 -10.89
N PHE A 147 4.18 -13.16 -10.86
CA PHE A 147 3.72 -14.26 -11.72
C PHE A 147 2.83 -15.28 -10.98
N MET A 148 2.54 -15.07 -9.70
CA MET A 148 1.64 -15.96 -8.95
C MET A 148 0.20 -15.83 -9.44
N THR A 149 -0.50 -16.97 -9.49
CA THR A 149 -1.94 -17.03 -9.76
C THR A 149 -2.73 -16.93 -8.45
N PRO A 150 -3.92 -16.29 -8.45
CA PRO A 150 -4.76 -16.21 -7.27
C PRO A 150 -5.19 -17.59 -6.76
N ALA A 151 -5.22 -17.74 -5.42
CA ALA A 151 -5.79 -18.89 -4.75
C ALA A 151 -7.33 -18.81 -4.73
N GLN A 152 -7.98 -19.89 -4.31
CA GLN A 152 -9.43 -19.90 -4.08
C GLN A 152 -9.77 -19.23 -2.74
N GLU A 153 -10.97 -18.65 -2.67
CA GLU A 153 -11.52 -18.05 -1.45
C GLU A 153 -11.59 -19.05 -0.30
N ASN A 154 -11.24 -18.61 0.89
CA ASN A 154 -11.25 -19.43 2.09
C ASN A 154 -11.70 -18.59 3.30
N ASP A 155 -12.87 -18.91 3.87
CA ASP A 155 -13.47 -18.20 5.00
C ASP A 155 -13.08 -18.75 6.38
N ASN A 156 -12.15 -19.72 6.43
CA ASN A 156 -11.62 -20.20 7.69
C ASN A 156 -11.02 -19.03 8.50
N LEU A 157 -11.50 -18.85 9.73
CA LEU A 157 -11.13 -17.69 10.55
C LEU A 157 -9.62 -17.57 10.83
N TRP A 158 -8.91 -18.70 10.95
CA TRP A 158 -7.46 -18.68 11.07
C TRP A 158 -6.78 -18.18 9.80
N PHE A 159 -7.28 -18.62 8.63
CA PHE A 159 -6.79 -18.12 7.35
C PHE A 159 -7.09 -16.63 7.17
N VAL A 160 -8.29 -16.19 7.54
CA VAL A 160 -8.71 -14.78 7.57
C VAL A 160 -7.78 -13.94 8.47
N PHE A 161 -7.45 -14.46 9.67
CA PHE A 161 -6.49 -13.79 10.56
C PHE A 161 -5.11 -13.65 9.91
N PHE A 162 -4.61 -14.71 9.26
CA PHE A 162 -3.36 -14.65 8.50
C PHE A 162 -3.43 -13.71 7.30
N CYS A 163 -4.56 -13.66 6.60
CA CYS A 163 -4.80 -12.66 5.55
C CYS A 163 -4.68 -11.23 6.08
N GLY A 164 -5.17 -10.96 7.29
CA GLY A 164 -4.98 -9.67 7.97
C GLY A 164 -3.51 -9.35 8.21
N ILE A 165 -2.74 -10.30 8.77
CA ILE A 165 -1.30 -10.13 9.02
C ILE A 165 -0.56 -9.85 7.71
N ILE A 166 -0.76 -10.71 6.70
CA ILE A 166 -0.01 -10.64 5.44
C ILE A 166 -0.44 -9.43 4.60
N GLY A 167 -1.74 -9.13 4.57
CA GLY A 167 -2.28 -7.99 3.84
C GLY A 167 -1.70 -6.65 4.33
N VAL A 168 -1.69 -6.42 5.66
CA VAL A 168 -1.11 -5.20 6.22
C VAL A 168 0.42 -5.18 6.11
N SER A 169 1.06 -6.36 6.13
CA SER A 169 2.50 -6.48 5.87
C SER A 169 2.84 -6.01 4.46
N GLY A 170 2.02 -6.38 3.47
CA GLY A 170 2.16 -5.90 2.10
C GLY A 170 1.99 -4.39 1.95
N MET A 171 1.13 -3.77 2.77
CA MET A 171 0.99 -2.31 2.78
C MET A 171 2.21 -1.61 3.42
N THR A 172 2.90 -2.26 4.34
CA THR A 172 4.08 -1.71 5.02
C THR A 172 5.39 -2.00 4.27
N LEU A 173 5.43 -3.07 3.47
CA LEU A 173 6.60 -3.41 2.67
C LEU A 173 6.60 -2.63 1.35
N PRO A 174 7.65 -1.85 1.04
CA PRO A 174 7.76 -1.18 -0.24
C PRO A 174 7.80 -2.18 -1.40
N GLY A 175 7.06 -1.89 -2.46
CA GLY A 175 6.97 -2.74 -3.66
C GLY A 175 5.87 -3.81 -3.60
N LEU A 176 5.21 -3.99 -2.47
CA LEU A 176 4.12 -4.94 -2.31
C LEU A 176 2.83 -4.22 -1.95
N SER A 177 1.75 -4.48 -2.71
CA SER A 177 0.43 -3.94 -2.40
C SER A 177 -0.35 -4.95 -1.55
N GLY A 178 -0.90 -4.50 -0.41
CA GLY A 178 -1.71 -5.36 0.46
C GLY A 178 -2.96 -5.89 -0.24
N SER A 179 -3.63 -5.06 -1.05
CA SER A 179 -4.78 -5.50 -1.86
C SER A 179 -4.38 -6.55 -2.90
N PHE A 180 -3.24 -6.40 -3.55
CA PHE A 180 -2.74 -7.39 -4.49
C PHE A 180 -2.42 -8.73 -3.79
N ILE A 181 -1.84 -8.71 -2.60
CA ILE A 181 -1.62 -9.93 -1.81
C ILE A 181 -2.96 -10.60 -1.48
N LEU A 182 -3.97 -9.85 -1.07
CA LEU A 182 -5.29 -10.42 -0.77
C LEU A 182 -5.95 -11.03 -2.01
N ILE A 183 -5.72 -10.45 -3.22
CA ILE A 183 -6.11 -11.06 -4.49
C ILE A 183 -5.39 -12.41 -4.67
N LEU A 184 -4.06 -12.45 -4.48
CA LEU A 184 -3.29 -13.68 -4.59
C LEU A 184 -3.71 -14.75 -3.59
N LEU A 185 -4.13 -14.36 -2.38
CA LEU A 185 -4.67 -15.26 -1.37
C LEU A 185 -6.13 -15.66 -1.63
N GLY A 186 -6.75 -15.16 -2.69
CA GLY A 186 -8.14 -15.45 -3.06
C GLY A 186 -9.20 -14.76 -2.18
N ASN A 187 -8.78 -13.97 -1.19
CA ASN A 187 -9.69 -13.44 -0.16
C ASN A 187 -9.98 -11.94 -0.28
N TYR A 188 -9.60 -11.30 -1.38
CA TYR A 188 -9.82 -9.86 -1.57
C TYR A 188 -11.31 -9.50 -1.53
N VAL A 189 -12.14 -10.26 -2.26
CA VAL A 189 -13.59 -10.02 -2.35
C VAL A 189 -14.24 -10.22 -0.99
N LEU A 190 -14.04 -11.37 -0.37
CA LEU A 190 -14.59 -11.70 0.95
C LEU A 190 -14.24 -10.64 2.02
N LEU A 191 -12.99 -10.15 2.04
CA LEU A 191 -12.50 -9.31 3.13
C LEU A 191 -12.74 -7.81 2.91
N LEU A 192 -12.53 -7.31 1.69
CA LEU A 192 -12.57 -5.86 1.41
C LEU A 192 -13.83 -5.43 0.66
N VAL A 193 -14.64 -6.35 0.19
CA VAL A 193 -15.93 -6.05 -0.47
C VAL A 193 -17.07 -6.56 0.39
N ASP A 194 -17.27 -7.86 0.47
CA ASP A 194 -18.47 -8.47 1.08
C ASP A 194 -18.56 -8.18 2.58
N SER A 195 -17.45 -8.39 3.32
CA SER A 195 -17.44 -8.14 4.77
C SER A 195 -17.56 -6.66 5.11
N VAL A 196 -17.02 -5.75 4.27
CA VAL A 196 -17.18 -4.30 4.44
C VAL A 196 -18.61 -3.87 4.13
N ASN A 197 -19.22 -4.42 3.08
CA ASN A 197 -20.64 -4.16 2.74
C ASN A 197 -21.57 -4.72 3.84
N GLY A 198 -21.31 -5.92 4.35
CA GLY A 198 -22.02 -6.49 5.48
C GLY A 198 -21.94 -5.61 6.75
N LEU A 199 -20.74 -5.10 7.06
CA LEU A 199 -20.58 -4.16 8.16
C LEU A 199 -21.36 -2.86 7.93
N PHE A 200 -21.37 -2.33 6.70
CA PHE A 200 -22.14 -1.13 6.35
C PHE A 200 -23.66 -1.38 6.48
N THR A 201 -24.15 -2.54 6.05
CA THR A 201 -25.55 -2.95 6.19
C THR A 201 -25.97 -3.03 7.66
N ILE A 202 -25.12 -3.63 8.52
CA ILE A 202 -25.37 -3.68 9.96
C ILE A 202 -25.42 -2.27 10.54
N PHE A 203 -24.42 -1.43 10.22
CA PHE A 203 -24.32 -0.08 10.76
C PHE A 203 -25.51 0.79 10.37
N THR A 204 -25.93 0.77 9.11
CA THR A 204 -27.10 1.54 8.64
C THR A 204 -28.42 1.00 9.19
N GLY A 205 -28.56 -0.32 9.34
CA GLY A 205 -29.72 -0.95 9.99
C GLY A 205 -29.85 -0.50 11.44
N LEU A 206 -28.78 -0.57 12.22
CA LEU A 206 -28.76 -0.12 13.61
C LEU A 206 -29.08 1.38 13.77
N LEU A 207 -28.57 2.24 12.88
CA LEU A 207 -28.89 3.66 12.87
C LEU A 207 -30.36 3.95 12.56
N SER A 208 -31.00 3.11 11.73
CA SER A 208 -32.45 3.20 11.42
C SER A 208 -33.35 2.53 12.48
N GLY A 209 -32.76 1.99 13.56
CA GLY A 209 -33.51 1.30 14.63
C GLY A 209 -33.94 -0.13 14.26
N ASN A 210 -33.47 -0.67 13.15
CA ASN A 210 -33.73 -2.04 12.75
C ASN A 210 -32.64 -2.97 13.33
N PHE A 211 -32.95 -3.69 14.39
CA PHE A 211 -32.06 -4.64 15.05
C PHE A 211 -32.07 -6.02 14.41
N ASP A 212 -33.07 -6.33 13.58
CA ASP A 212 -33.20 -7.64 12.90
C ASP A 212 -32.03 -7.89 11.95
N VAL A 213 -31.30 -6.85 11.55
CA VAL A 213 -30.07 -6.98 10.75
C VAL A 213 -29.00 -7.84 11.43
N LEU A 214 -29.03 -7.97 12.77
CA LEU A 214 -28.11 -8.80 13.53
C LEU A 214 -28.55 -10.29 13.53
N ASP A 215 -29.81 -10.57 13.29
CA ASP A 215 -30.34 -11.93 13.26
C ASP A 215 -30.13 -12.59 11.88
N VAL A 216 -29.71 -11.82 10.88
CA VAL A 216 -29.35 -12.33 9.55
C VAL A 216 -28.01 -13.08 9.64
N PRO A 217 -27.98 -14.41 9.39
CA PRO A 217 -26.76 -15.22 9.56
C PRO A 217 -25.58 -14.72 8.71
N GLU A 218 -25.85 -14.23 7.51
CA GLU A 218 -24.86 -13.70 6.57
C GLU A 218 -24.18 -12.43 7.12
N ASN A 219 -24.95 -11.51 7.69
CA ASN A 219 -24.43 -10.30 8.32
C ASN A 219 -23.50 -10.65 9.49
N MET A 220 -23.89 -11.61 10.31
CA MET A 220 -23.06 -12.07 11.44
C MET A 220 -21.81 -12.82 10.98
N ARG A 221 -21.90 -13.55 9.86
CA ARG A 221 -20.71 -14.14 9.20
C ARG A 221 -19.72 -13.05 8.80
N HIS A 222 -20.17 -12.03 8.07
CA HIS A 222 -19.33 -10.90 7.64
C HIS A 222 -18.75 -10.12 8.82
N LEU A 223 -19.54 -9.90 9.87
CA LEU A 223 -19.08 -9.22 11.08
C LEU A 223 -17.95 -10.00 11.77
N LYS A 224 -18.05 -11.33 11.86
CA LYS A 224 -16.98 -12.18 12.42
C LYS A 224 -15.74 -12.12 11.54
N ILE A 225 -15.88 -12.26 10.23
CA ILE A 225 -14.76 -12.22 9.27
C ILE A 225 -14.03 -10.90 9.35
N ILE A 226 -14.72 -9.75 9.27
CA ILE A 226 -14.07 -8.43 9.30
C ILE A 226 -13.40 -8.15 10.65
N SER A 227 -13.99 -8.63 11.74
CA SER A 227 -13.42 -8.49 13.10
C SER A 227 -12.12 -9.27 13.24
N VAL A 228 -12.09 -10.52 12.77
CA VAL A 228 -10.90 -11.37 12.79
C VAL A 228 -9.82 -10.83 11.85
N PHE A 229 -10.20 -10.37 10.66
CA PHE A 229 -9.30 -9.71 9.70
C PHE A 229 -8.66 -8.46 10.30
N THR A 230 -9.47 -7.61 10.96
CA THR A 230 -8.98 -6.39 11.62
C THR A 230 -8.03 -6.71 12.78
N ALA A 231 -8.35 -7.73 13.58
CA ALA A 231 -7.47 -8.20 14.65
C ALA A 231 -6.13 -8.72 14.09
N GLY A 232 -6.18 -9.53 13.03
CA GLY A 232 -5.00 -9.98 12.30
C GLY A 232 -4.16 -8.84 11.73
N SER A 233 -4.82 -7.83 11.15
CA SER A 233 -4.18 -6.63 10.61
C SER A 233 -3.48 -5.80 11.70
N ALA A 234 -4.15 -5.60 12.83
CA ALA A 234 -3.56 -4.88 13.97
C ALA A 234 -2.34 -5.64 14.54
N PHE A 235 -2.46 -6.95 14.72
CA PHE A 235 -1.36 -7.80 15.17
C PHE A 235 -0.20 -7.78 14.15
N GLY A 236 -0.52 -7.91 12.85
CA GLY A 236 0.46 -7.88 11.76
C GLY A 236 1.21 -6.55 11.70
N LEU A 237 0.50 -5.43 11.79
CA LEU A 237 1.13 -4.10 11.77
C LEU A 237 2.16 -3.93 12.89
N VAL A 238 1.80 -4.33 14.10
CA VAL A 238 2.70 -4.24 15.26
C VAL A 238 3.88 -5.21 15.10
N SER A 239 3.61 -6.48 14.80
CA SER A 239 4.63 -7.53 14.69
C SER A 239 5.63 -7.25 13.58
N ILE A 240 5.15 -6.93 12.37
CA ILE A 240 6.00 -6.63 11.23
C ILE A 240 6.80 -5.35 11.45
N SER A 241 6.20 -4.33 12.06
CA SER A 241 6.96 -3.10 12.38
C SER A 241 8.10 -3.37 13.35
N HIS A 242 7.92 -4.28 14.32
CA HIS A 242 9.00 -4.68 15.23
C HIS A 242 10.10 -5.45 14.50
N VAL A 243 9.73 -6.42 13.66
CA VAL A 243 10.68 -7.20 12.86
C VAL A 243 11.45 -6.27 11.91
N LEU A 244 10.74 -5.48 11.12
CA LEU A 244 11.35 -4.54 10.17
C LEU A 244 12.24 -3.50 10.88
N GLY A 245 11.76 -2.92 11.98
CA GLY A 245 12.55 -1.95 12.73
C GLY A 245 13.81 -2.57 13.36
N TYR A 246 13.76 -3.83 13.79
CA TYR A 246 14.94 -4.57 14.26
C TYR A 246 15.93 -4.83 13.11
N VAL A 247 15.43 -5.35 11.99
CA VAL A 247 16.24 -5.73 10.83
C VAL A 247 16.86 -4.49 10.18
N LEU A 248 16.11 -3.39 10.03
CA LEU A 248 16.61 -2.10 9.54
C LEU A 248 17.75 -1.56 10.42
N LYS A 249 17.63 -1.66 11.75
CA LYS A 249 18.70 -1.21 12.65
C LYS A 249 19.95 -2.06 12.58
N ARG A 250 19.81 -3.38 12.38
CA ARG A 250 20.94 -4.33 12.42
C ARG A 250 21.63 -4.47 11.07
N TRP A 251 20.87 -4.44 9.96
CA TRP A 251 21.36 -4.71 8.60
C TRP A 251 20.83 -3.69 7.58
N HIS A 252 20.93 -2.42 7.92
CA HIS A 252 20.35 -1.30 7.16
C HIS A 252 20.62 -1.39 5.65
N GLN A 253 21.89 -1.60 5.25
CA GLN A 253 22.26 -1.65 3.83
C GLN A 253 21.68 -2.89 3.12
N ILE A 254 21.75 -4.07 3.75
CA ILE A 254 21.20 -5.32 3.19
C ILE A 254 19.70 -5.17 2.97
N VAL A 255 18.98 -4.65 3.98
CA VAL A 255 17.53 -4.47 3.91
C VAL A 255 17.15 -3.47 2.82
N ASN A 256 17.84 -2.35 2.73
CA ASN A 256 17.60 -1.37 1.68
C ASN A 256 17.87 -1.96 0.28
N ALA A 257 18.96 -2.74 0.12
CA ALA A 257 19.23 -3.43 -1.13
C ALA A 257 18.12 -4.42 -1.51
N VAL A 258 17.62 -5.21 -0.55
CA VAL A 258 16.46 -6.11 -0.78
C VAL A 258 15.22 -5.32 -1.18
N ILE A 259 14.92 -4.22 -0.47
CA ILE A 259 13.75 -3.36 -0.76
C ILE A 259 13.85 -2.77 -2.17
N ILE A 260 15.00 -2.21 -2.54
CA ILE A 260 15.20 -1.64 -3.88
C ILE A 260 15.02 -2.73 -4.95
N GLY A 261 15.61 -3.90 -4.75
CA GLY A 261 15.46 -5.05 -5.63
C GLY A 261 14.01 -5.51 -5.73
N PHE A 262 13.31 -5.58 -4.61
CA PHE A 262 11.91 -5.99 -4.56
C PHE A 262 10.99 -4.99 -5.30
N ILE A 263 11.21 -3.68 -5.11
CA ILE A 263 10.48 -2.65 -5.86
C ILE A 263 10.75 -2.81 -7.38
N ALA A 264 12.00 -3.04 -7.77
CA ALA A 264 12.35 -3.28 -9.18
C ALA A 264 11.69 -4.55 -9.73
N GLY A 265 11.68 -5.65 -8.96
CA GLY A 265 11.03 -6.90 -9.35
C GLY A 265 9.50 -6.80 -9.43
N SER A 266 8.89 -5.95 -8.61
CA SER A 266 7.44 -5.72 -8.60
C SER A 266 6.94 -4.87 -9.77
N LEU A 267 7.82 -4.31 -10.61
CA LEU A 267 7.44 -3.58 -11.83
C LEU A 267 6.50 -4.40 -12.73
N GLY A 268 6.61 -5.73 -12.73
CA GLY A 268 5.68 -6.59 -13.43
C GLY A 268 4.22 -6.43 -12.99
N ILE A 269 3.95 -6.07 -11.73
CA ILE A 269 2.59 -5.87 -11.20
C ILE A 269 1.96 -4.61 -11.79
N VAL A 270 2.76 -3.56 -11.95
CA VAL A 270 2.33 -2.25 -12.47
C VAL A 270 2.57 -2.09 -13.97
N TRP A 271 2.87 -3.20 -14.67
CA TRP A 271 3.05 -3.19 -16.12
C TRP A 271 1.86 -2.52 -16.83
N PRO A 272 2.06 -1.50 -17.68
CA PRO A 272 0.95 -0.74 -18.26
C PRO A 272 0.09 -1.55 -19.24
N TRP A 273 0.73 -2.39 -20.08
CA TRP A 273 0.04 -3.18 -21.09
C TRP A 273 -0.50 -4.47 -20.49
N LYS A 274 -1.65 -4.33 -19.81
CA LYS A 274 -2.38 -5.43 -19.18
C LYS A 274 -3.88 -5.26 -19.39
N ARG A 275 -4.59 -6.37 -19.38
CA ARG A 275 -6.07 -6.42 -19.39
C ARG A 275 -6.54 -6.83 -18.01
N THR A 276 -7.56 -6.15 -17.52
CA THR A 276 -8.20 -6.50 -16.26
C THR A 276 -9.11 -7.69 -16.46
N VAL A 277 -8.87 -8.77 -15.72
CA VAL A 277 -9.74 -9.95 -15.66
C VAL A 277 -10.66 -9.77 -14.48
N TYR A 278 -11.97 -9.81 -14.74
CA TYR A 278 -12.99 -9.63 -13.71
C TYR A 278 -13.48 -10.99 -13.18
N SER A 279 -13.84 -11.00 -11.90
CA SER A 279 -14.44 -12.17 -11.27
C SER A 279 -15.83 -12.42 -11.85
N THR A 280 -16.13 -13.68 -12.20
CA THR A 280 -17.42 -14.10 -12.70
C THR A 280 -17.94 -15.29 -11.89
N GLN A 281 -19.25 -15.31 -11.63
CA GLN A 281 -19.96 -16.41 -11.02
C GLN A 281 -21.17 -16.76 -11.89
N ASN A 282 -21.29 -18.01 -12.28
CA ASN A 282 -22.35 -18.50 -13.19
C ASN A 282 -22.46 -17.73 -14.53
N GLY A 283 -21.33 -17.17 -15.03
CA GLY A 283 -21.30 -16.40 -16.28
C GLY A 283 -21.61 -14.89 -16.13
N GLU A 284 -21.98 -14.44 -14.94
CA GLU A 284 -22.21 -13.03 -14.65
C GLU A 284 -21.03 -12.42 -13.88
N PHE A 285 -20.75 -11.12 -14.10
CA PHE A 285 -19.71 -10.42 -13.36
C PHE A 285 -20.13 -10.22 -11.91
N LEU A 286 -19.23 -10.52 -10.96
CA LEU A 286 -19.41 -10.13 -9.59
C LEU A 286 -19.22 -8.61 -9.46
N LEU A 287 -20.17 -7.97 -8.76
CA LEU A 287 -20.17 -6.52 -8.54
C LEU A 287 -19.88 -6.21 -7.07
N ASP A 288 -19.15 -5.12 -6.83
CA ASP A 288 -19.01 -4.56 -5.49
C ASP A 288 -20.30 -3.85 -5.04
N GLY A 289 -20.37 -3.42 -3.77
CA GLY A 289 -21.54 -2.71 -3.23
C GLY A 289 -21.84 -1.35 -3.91
N LYS A 290 -20.99 -0.91 -4.86
CA LYS A 290 -21.19 0.29 -5.67
C LYS A 290 -21.56 -0.04 -7.12
N GLY A 291 -21.69 -1.33 -7.46
CA GLY A 291 -22.00 -1.80 -8.81
C GLY A 291 -20.80 -1.90 -9.75
N ASN A 292 -19.55 -1.79 -9.26
CA ASN A 292 -18.38 -1.97 -10.08
C ASN A 292 -18.01 -3.46 -10.19
N LYS A 293 -17.45 -3.87 -11.33
CA LYS A 293 -16.95 -5.23 -11.54
C LYS A 293 -15.72 -5.49 -10.64
N ILE A 294 -15.74 -6.63 -9.96
CA ILE A 294 -14.64 -7.03 -9.06
C ILE A 294 -13.47 -7.57 -9.88
N ILE A 295 -12.28 -7.02 -9.64
CA ILE A 295 -11.06 -7.43 -10.34
C ILE A 295 -10.56 -8.74 -9.74
N LEU A 296 -10.40 -9.76 -10.57
CA LEU A 296 -9.81 -11.05 -10.21
C LEU A 296 -8.29 -11.06 -10.42
N ASN A 297 -7.83 -10.63 -11.59
CA ASN A 297 -6.41 -10.69 -11.97
C ASN A 297 -6.11 -9.72 -13.12
N TYR A 298 -4.86 -9.70 -13.56
CA TYR A 298 -4.39 -8.93 -14.72
C TYR A 298 -3.64 -9.85 -15.69
N GLU A 299 -4.04 -9.85 -16.96
CA GLU A 299 -3.32 -10.50 -18.05
C GLU A 299 -2.41 -9.49 -18.75
N ARG A 300 -1.10 -9.75 -18.78
CA ARG A 300 -0.10 -8.88 -19.39
C ARG A 300 0.10 -9.23 -20.84
N PHE A 301 0.27 -8.21 -21.68
CA PHE A 301 0.62 -8.37 -23.07
C PHE A 301 1.77 -7.43 -23.46
N LEU A 302 2.41 -7.67 -24.61
CA LEU A 302 3.46 -6.79 -25.12
C LEU A 302 2.84 -5.60 -25.85
N PRO A 303 3.48 -4.40 -25.76
CA PRO A 303 3.01 -3.23 -26.49
C PRO A 303 3.03 -3.43 -28.00
N ASP A 304 1.98 -2.98 -28.67
CA ASP A 304 1.94 -2.87 -30.12
C ASP A 304 2.46 -1.49 -30.55
N PHE A 305 3.65 -1.44 -31.14
CA PHE A 305 4.30 -0.21 -31.54
C PHE A 305 3.69 0.42 -32.79
N THR A 306 2.77 -0.24 -33.48
CA THR A 306 2.00 0.34 -34.59
C THR A 306 0.86 1.22 -34.09
N ASN A 307 0.43 1.02 -32.83
CA ASN A 307 -0.64 1.79 -32.22
C ASN A 307 -0.10 3.11 -31.62
N SER A 308 -0.73 4.22 -31.92
CA SER A 308 -0.40 5.55 -31.36
C SER A 308 -0.55 5.61 -29.84
N GLU A 309 -1.49 4.86 -29.25
CA GLU A 309 -1.68 4.79 -27.79
C GLU A 309 -0.42 4.28 -27.06
N THR A 310 0.35 3.37 -27.70
CA THR A 310 1.62 2.88 -27.14
C THR A 310 2.63 4.02 -27.00
N TRP A 311 2.71 4.92 -27.97
CA TRP A 311 3.63 6.06 -27.91
C TRP A 311 3.22 7.09 -26.87
N PHE A 312 1.94 7.34 -26.70
CA PHE A 312 1.44 8.16 -25.59
C PHE A 312 1.73 7.52 -24.24
N ALA A 313 1.56 6.19 -24.11
CA ALA A 313 1.91 5.45 -22.89
C ALA A 313 3.40 5.62 -22.56
N ILE A 314 4.30 5.47 -23.55
CA ILE A 314 5.74 5.69 -23.38
C ILE A 314 6.03 7.14 -22.95
N PHE A 315 5.35 8.13 -23.53
CA PHE A 315 5.47 9.52 -23.14
C PHE A 315 5.12 9.74 -21.66
N TYR A 316 4.02 9.12 -21.16
CA TYR A 316 3.67 9.18 -19.74
C TYR A 316 4.68 8.46 -18.84
N ILE A 317 5.30 7.36 -19.30
CA ILE A 317 6.42 6.72 -18.58
C ILE A 317 7.57 7.71 -18.41
N ILE A 318 7.96 8.40 -19.49
CA ILE A 318 9.05 9.38 -19.46
C ILE A 318 8.71 10.54 -18.50
N ILE A 319 7.47 11.05 -18.52
CA ILE A 319 7.01 12.08 -17.57
C ILE A 319 7.12 11.58 -16.13
N GLY A 320 6.70 10.33 -15.86
CA GLY A 320 6.80 9.74 -14.53
C GLY A 320 8.25 9.67 -14.03
N VAL A 321 9.17 9.21 -14.87
CA VAL A 321 10.61 9.21 -14.57
C VAL A 321 11.12 10.63 -14.32
N ALA A 322 10.83 11.56 -15.22
CA ALA A 322 11.30 12.94 -15.14
C ALA A 322 10.80 13.65 -13.86
N LEU A 323 9.57 13.38 -13.44
CA LEU A 323 9.00 13.94 -12.21
C LEU A 323 9.81 13.53 -10.99
N ILE A 324 10.12 12.23 -10.85
CA ILE A 324 10.91 11.73 -9.71
C ILE A 324 12.33 12.28 -9.72
N LEU A 325 12.99 12.27 -10.88
CA LEU A 325 14.35 12.81 -11.01
C LEU A 325 14.40 14.34 -10.78
N GLY A 326 13.32 15.05 -11.16
CA GLY A 326 13.18 16.49 -10.90
C GLY A 326 13.02 16.81 -9.42
N ILE A 327 12.25 16.01 -8.67
CA ILE A 327 12.12 16.12 -7.20
C ILE A 327 13.47 15.89 -6.53
N ASP A 328 14.22 14.85 -6.95
CA ASP A 328 15.55 14.58 -6.42
C ASP A 328 16.52 15.75 -6.66
N TYR A 329 16.57 16.24 -7.90
CA TYR A 329 17.41 17.36 -8.25
C TYR A 329 17.14 18.60 -7.38
N TYR A 330 15.87 18.89 -7.14
CA TYR A 330 15.45 19.99 -6.28
C TYR A 330 15.90 19.79 -4.81
N ASP A 331 15.69 18.59 -4.27
CA ASP A 331 16.07 18.27 -2.88
C ASP A 331 17.59 18.31 -2.66
N ARG A 332 18.39 17.88 -3.64
CA ARG A 332 19.87 17.98 -3.59
C ARG A 332 20.35 19.43 -3.60
N GLN A 333 19.75 20.29 -4.42
CA GLN A 333 20.07 21.72 -4.42
C GLN A 333 19.76 22.41 -3.08
N LYS A 334 18.70 21.98 -2.42
CA LYS A 334 18.29 22.52 -1.12
C LYS A 334 19.20 22.07 0.03
N LYS A 335 19.78 20.87 -0.06
CA LYS A 335 20.76 20.35 0.92
C LYS A 335 22.16 20.94 0.71
N ALA A 336 22.45 21.44 -0.47
CA ALA A 336 23.74 22.05 -0.82
C ALA A 336 23.83 23.58 -0.49
N LYS A 337 22.69 24.19 -0.18
CA LYS A 337 22.57 25.56 0.36
C LYS A 337 22.39 25.53 1.88
#